data_3be515e356d64e5d154b1a2428083b38
#
_entry.id   3be515e356d64e5d154b1a2428083b38
#
_cell.length_a   1.000
_cell.length_b   1.000
_cell.length_c   1.000
_cell.angle_alpha   90.00
_cell.angle_beta   90.00
_cell.angle_gamma   90.00
#
_symmetry.space_group_name_H-M   'P 1'
#
loop_
_entity.id
_entity.type
_entity.pdbx_description
1 polymer ?
#
loop_
_entity_poly.entity_id
_entity_poly.type
_entity_poly.pdbx_seq_one_letter_code
_entity_poly.pdbx_strand_id
1 'polypeptide(L)'
;MAGASRYAVYLKPAAERALKKVKDDTARRRIVKAIDGLTTNPRPPGAVAIQGGDGLLRIRAGDYRMLYTVDDDALAVLVVTIGHRRDVYQR
;
A
#
# COMPACT_ATOMS: atom_id res chain seq x y z
N MET A 1 3.06 -9.76 20.96
CA MET A 1 3.05 -10.35 21.14
C MET A 1 3.81 -11.04 20.43
N ALA A 2 4.18 -11.37 21.04
CA ALA A 2 5.07 -12.11 20.49
C ALA A 2 4.51 -12.86 19.45
N GLY A 3 5.11 -13.37 18.66
CA GLY A 3 4.61 -14.20 17.62
C GLY A 3 3.99 -13.52 16.45
N ALA A 4 3.82 -12.24 16.53
CA ALA A 4 3.30 -11.55 15.37
C ALA A 4 4.31 -11.57 14.26
N SER A 5 3.90 -12.01 13.09
CA SER A 5 4.75 -11.96 11.92
C SER A 5 4.91 -10.52 11.49
N ARG A 6 6.10 -10.20 11.01
CA ARG A 6 6.33 -8.88 10.46
C ARG A 6 6.70 -9.02 9.01
N TYR A 7 5.98 -8.28 8.20
CA TYR A 7 6.20 -8.28 6.76
C TYR A 7 7.15 -7.17 6.40
N ALA A 8 8.09 -7.45 5.51
CA ALA A 8 8.91 -6.40 4.93
C ALA A 8 8.11 -5.73 3.82
N VAL A 9 8.11 -4.40 3.82
CA VAL A 9 7.36 -3.67 2.80
C VAL A 9 8.34 -3.02 1.84
N TYR A 10 8.16 -3.30 0.57
CA TYR A 10 8.98 -2.75 -0.50
C TYR A 10 8.10 -1.91 -1.41
N LEU A 11 8.66 -0.86 -1.97
CA LEU A 11 7.96 -0.03 -2.93
C LEU A 11 8.61 -0.18 -4.29
N LYS A 12 7.80 -0.46 -5.30
CA LYS A 12 8.31 -0.39 -6.66
C LYS A 12 8.74 1.04 -6.99
N PRO A 13 9.64 1.21 -7.95
CA PRO A 13 10.10 2.56 -8.28
C PRO A 13 8.98 3.55 -8.59
N ALA A 14 7.93 3.09 -9.26
CA ALA A 14 6.80 3.97 -9.55
C ALA A 14 6.11 4.43 -8.27
N ALA A 15 5.96 3.53 -7.30
CA ALA A 15 5.34 3.89 -6.03
C ALA A 15 6.23 4.83 -5.24
N GLU A 16 7.52 4.58 -5.26
CA GLU A 16 8.47 5.44 -4.57
C GLU A 16 8.45 6.85 -5.14
N ARG A 17 8.45 6.96 -6.46
CA ARG A 17 8.39 8.27 -7.12
C ARG A 17 7.08 8.98 -6.79
N ALA A 18 5.99 8.25 -6.78
CA ALA A 18 4.69 8.85 -6.47
C ALA A 18 4.67 9.40 -5.04
N LEU A 19 5.24 8.65 -4.09
CA LEU A 19 5.30 9.11 -2.71
C LEU A 19 6.11 10.40 -2.59
N LYS A 20 7.22 10.47 -3.31
CA LYS A 20 8.06 11.66 -3.27
C LYS A 20 7.37 12.89 -3.84
N LYS A 21 6.42 12.68 -4.74
CA LYS A 21 5.69 13.80 -5.35
C LYS A 21 4.56 14.33 -4.49
N VAL A 22 4.20 13.63 -3.44
CA VAL A 22 3.14 14.10 -2.55
C VAL A 22 3.67 15.27 -1.75
N LYS A 23 3.11 16.46 -1.99
CA LYS A 23 3.60 17.67 -1.35
C LYS A 23 2.92 18.01 -0.04
N ASP A 24 1.71 17.53 0.12
CA ASP A 24 0.94 17.78 1.35
C ASP A 24 1.48 16.88 2.45
N ASP A 25 2.02 17.49 3.50
CA ASP A 25 2.62 16.75 4.60
C ASP A 25 1.62 15.81 5.29
N THR A 26 0.39 16.26 5.44
CA THR A 26 -0.63 15.44 6.07
C THR A 26 -0.94 14.20 5.23
N ALA A 27 -1.06 14.40 3.92
CA ALA A 27 -1.30 13.28 3.02
C ALA A 27 -0.13 12.31 3.04
N ARG A 28 1.08 12.83 3.01
CA ARG A 28 2.26 11.97 3.05
C ARG A 28 2.32 11.15 4.33
N ARG A 29 2.04 11.76 5.46
CA ARG A 29 2.05 11.05 6.72
C ARG A 29 1.02 9.93 6.75
N ARG A 30 -0.14 10.17 6.18
CA ARG A 30 -1.16 9.14 6.12
C ARG A 30 -0.72 7.96 5.26
N ILE A 31 -0.08 8.25 4.14
CA ILE A 31 0.42 7.21 3.27
C ILE A 31 1.51 6.40 3.98
N VAL A 32 2.47 7.09 4.59
CA VAL A 32 3.55 6.41 5.29
C VAL A 32 3.01 5.56 6.44
N LYS A 33 2.04 6.09 7.17
CA LYS A 33 1.43 5.34 8.26
C LYS A 33 0.72 4.08 7.74
N ALA A 34 0.05 4.20 6.61
CA ALA A 34 -0.63 3.05 6.02
C ALA A 34 0.39 2.00 5.58
N ILE A 35 1.49 2.44 4.96
CA ILE A 35 2.56 1.52 4.57
C ILE A 35 3.12 0.81 5.79
N ASP A 36 3.39 1.58 6.84
CA ASP A 36 3.94 1.01 8.06
C ASP A 36 3.00 -0.01 8.68
N GLY A 37 1.71 0.25 8.62
CA GLY A 37 0.73 -0.67 9.15
C GLY A 37 0.72 -2.02 8.44
N LEU A 38 1.12 -2.05 7.18
CA LEU A 38 1.16 -3.29 6.44
C LEU A 38 2.23 -4.25 6.96
N THR A 39 3.19 -3.74 7.72
CA THR A 39 4.23 -4.61 8.28
C THR A 39 3.67 -5.56 9.33
N THR A 40 2.65 -5.15 10.05
CA THR A 40 2.03 -6.00 11.06
C THR A 40 0.76 -6.66 10.56
N ASN A 41 0.03 -5.99 9.69
CA ASN A 41 -1.20 -6.56 9.14
C ASN A 41 -1.30 -6.20 7.67
N PRO A 42 -0.89 -7.09 6.77
CA PRO A 42 -0.91 -6.77 5.34
C PRO A 42 -2.31 -6.75 4.73
N ARG A 43 -3.30 -7.22 5.48
CA ARG A 43 -4.69 -7.17 5.00
C ARG A 43 -5.57 -6.48 6.04
N PRO A 44 -5.32 -5.17 6.28
CA PRO A 44 -6.07 -4.46 7.32
C PRO A 44 -7.52 -4.24 6.89
N PRO A 45 -8.38 -3.86 7.84
CA PRO A 45 -9.74 -3.46 7.48
C PRO A 45 -9.68 -2.37 6.43
N GLY A 46 -10.53 -2.49 5.41
CA GLY A 46 -10.53 -1.55 4.31
C GLY A 46 -9.71 -1.99 3.10
N ALA A 47 -8.88 -3.00 3.26
CA ALA A 47 -8.18 -3.56 2.11
C ALA A 47 -9.16 -4.36 1.26
N VAL A 48 -9.11 -4.14 -0.05
CA VAL A 48 -10.05 -4.73 -0.98
C VAL A 48 -9.27 -5.40 -2.10
N ALA A 49 -9.64 -6.63 -2.43
CA ALA A 49 -9.03 -7.32 -3.56
C ALA A 49 -9.52 -6.69 -4.86
N ILE A 50 -8.59 -6.47 -5.77
CA ILE A 50 -8.93 -5.95 -7.09
C ILE A 50 -9.35 -7.11 -7.96
N GLN A 51 -10.54 -7.02 -8.49
CA GLN A 51 -11.06 -8.07 -9.34
C GLN A 51 -10.23 -8.17 -10.60
N GLY A 52 -9.77 -9.39 -10.90
CA GLY A 52 -8.93 -9.59 -12.07
C GLY A 52 -7.51 -9.11 -11.91
N GLY A 53 -7.10 -8.76 -10.70
CA GLY A 53 -5.78 -8.17 -10.46
C GLY A 53 -4.73 -9.14 -9.95
N ASP A 54 -4.95 -10.44 -10.02
CA ASP A 54 -3.94 -11.42 -9.65
C ASP A 54 -3.36 -11.21 -8.26
N GLY A 55 -4.22 -11.11 -7.27
CA GLY A 55 -3.78 -10.92 -5.90
C GLY A 55 -3.51 -9.49 -5.52
N LEU A 56 -3.78 -8.57 -6.41
CA LEU A 56 -3.58 -7.14 -6.11
C LEU A 56 -4.63 -6.67 -5.11
N LEU A 57 -4.17 -5.94 -4.12
CA LEU A 57 -5.04 -5.36 -3.10
C LEU A 57 -4.98 -3.84 -3.17
N ARG A 58 -6.04 -3.21 -2.72
CA ARG A 58 -6.12 -1.75 -2.68
C ARG A 58 -6.43 -1.31 -1.27
N ILE A 59 -5.76 -0.26 -0.81
CA ILE A 59 -6.04 0.35 0.47
C ILE A 59 -6.02 1.87 0.32
N ARG A 60 -6.86 2.53 1.10
CA ARG A 60 -6.96 3.97 1.09
C ARG A 60 -6.11 4.60 2.17
N ALA A 61 -5.55 5.75 1.85
CA ALA A 61 -4.84 6.58 2.82
C ALA A 61 -5.25 8.03 2.52
N GLY A 62 -6.35 8.47 3.15
CA GLY A 62 -6.93 9.76 2.83
C GLY A 62 -7.46 9.75 1.42
N ASP A 63 -7.04 10.72 0.62
CA ASP A 63 -7.44 10.80 -0.79
C ASP A 63 -6.54 10.00 -1.71
N TYR A 64 -5.60 9.27 -1.14
CA TYR A 64 -4.68 8.47 -1.92
C TYR A 64 -5.04 7.00 -1.79
N ARG A 65 -4.64 6.24 -2.79
CA ARG A 65 -4.84 4.80 -2.80
C ARG A 65 -3.55 4.12 -3.15
N MET A 66 -3.35 2.97 -2.55
CA MET A 66 -2.18 2.16 -2.83
C MET A 66 -2.62 0.82 -3.35
N LEU A 67 -1.94 0.34 -4.37
CA LEU A 67 -2.13 -1.02 -4.86
C LEU A 67 -0.90 -1.82 -4.46
N TYR A 68 -1.11 -3.00 -3.92
CA TYR A 68 -0.01 -3.80 -3.42
C TYR A 68 -0.32 -5.28 -3.50
N THR A 69 0.71 -6.09 -3.39
CA THR A 69 0.57 -7.54 -3.31
C THR A 69 1.22 -8.04 -2.04
N VAL A 70 0.77 -9.19 -1.58
CA VAL A 70 1.28 -9.81 -0.36
C VAL A 70 1.78 -11.20 -0.69
N ASP A 71 2.99 -11.49 -0.26
CA ASP A 71 3.57 -12.82 -0.35
C ASP A 71 3.71 -13.36 1.06
N ASP A 72 2.81 -14.24 1.46
CA ASP A 72 2.80 -14.75 2.82
C ASP A 72 3.96 -15.70 3.10
N ASP A 73 4.44 -16.36 2.08
CA ASP A 73 5.56 -17.27 2.25
C ASP A 73 6.85 -16.52 2.50
N ALA A 74 7.03 -15.42 1.80
CA ALA A 74 8.22 -14.59 1.96
C ALA A 74 8.06 -13.52 3.03
N LEU A 75 6.86 -13.37 3.59
CA LEU A 75 6.53 -12.31 4.54
C LEU A 75 6.89 -10.96 3.94
N ALA A 76 6.44 -10.72 2.74
CA ALA A 76 6.77 -9.51 1.99
C ALA A 76 5.53 -8.88 1.40
N VAL A 77 5.53 -7.54 1.40
CA VAL A 77 4.51 -6.75 0.75
C VAL A 77 5.20 -5.89 -0.29
N LEU A 78 4.65 -5.88 -1.50
CA LEU A 78 5.18 -5.04 -2.56
C LEU A 78 4.15 -4.00 -2.94
N VAL A 79 4.44 -2.73 -2.68
CA VAL A 79 3.56 -1.63 -3.09
C VAL A 79 3.86 -1.31 -4.54
N VAL A 80 2.87 -1.51 -5.38
CA VAL A 80 3.02 -1.41 -6.82
C VAL A 80 2.84 0.03 -7.28
N THR A 81 1.81 0.69 -6.75
CA THR A 81 1.55 2.07 -7.13
C THR A 81 0.86 2.81 -6.00
N ILE A 82 1.07 4.12 -5.97
CA ILE A 82 0.41 5.04 -5.07
C ILE A 82 -0.11 6.16 -5.94
N GLY A 83 -1.37 6.53 -5.78
CA GLY A 83 -1.92 7.60 -6.58
C GLY A 83 -3.09 8.27 -5.91
N HIS A 84 -3.38 9.49 -6.34
CA HIS A 84 -4.58 10.16 -5.92
C HIS A 84 -5.76 9.32 -6.39
N ARG A 85 -6.84 9.33 -5.64
CA ARG A 85 -7.98 8.46 -5.95
C ARG A 85 -8.46 8.61 -7.39
N ARG A 86 -8.32 9.78 -7.98
CA ARG A 86 -8.69 9.97 -9.37
C ARG A 86 -7.77 9.23 -10.31
N ASP A 87 -6.47 9.30 -10.02
CA ASP A 87 -5.47 8.73 -10.92
C ASP A 87 -5.48 7.22 -10.90
N VAL A 88 -5.72 6.65 -9.73
CA VAL A 88 -5.68 5.20 -9.59
C VAL A 88 -6.77 4.52 -10.39
N TYR A 89 -7.90 5.20 -10.55
CA TYR A 89 -9.02 4.63 -11.27
C TYR A 89 -8.99 4.88 -12.76
N GLN A 90 -8.08 5.70 -13.20
CA GLN A 90 -8.00 5.95 -14.62
C GLN A 90 -7.29 4.86 -15.33
N ARG A 91 -7.78 4.51 -16.48
CA ARG A 91 -7.21 3.39 -17.19
C ARG A 91 -6.83 3.77 -18.58
#